data_e84c7e83a7750becca8b526c2a49ff6d
#
_entry.id   e84c7e83a7750becca8b526c2a49ff6d
#
_cell.length_a   1.000
_cell.length_b   1.000
_cell.length_c   1.000
_cell.angle_alpha   90.00
_cell.angle_beta   90.00
_cell.angle_gamma   90.00
#
_symmetry.space_group_name_H-M   'P 1'
#
loop_
_entity.id
_entity.type
_entity.pdbx_description
1 polymer ?
#
loop_
_entity_poly.entity_id
_entity_poly.type
_entity_poly.pdbx_seq_one_letter_code
_entity_poly.pdbx_strand_id
1 'polypeptide(L)'
;MIASAADVLAFWREAGEDKWFEKDTAFDDAIRTRFLETYEAAVAGRLTDWEATRETALALVIVLDQFPRNMFRGSARTFWADPLARGVADRAIARGFDAETPVAERAFFYLPFEHSEMLADQER
;
A
#
# COMPACT_ATOMS: atom_id res chain seq x y z
N MET A 1 -3.82 17.56 -3.26
CA MET A 1 -3.55 17.67 -1.81
C MET A 1 -3.15 16.31 -1.25
N ILE A 2 -2.09 16.27 -0.46
CA ILE A 2 -1.64 15.04 0.17
C ILE A 2 -2.62 14.66 1.28
N ALA A 3 -3.16 13.44 1.24
CA ALA A 3 -4.08 12.94 2.25
C ALA A 3 -3.32 12.56 3.52
N SER A 4 -4.03 12.49 4.65
CA SER A 4 -3.47 11.99 5.90
C SER A 4 -3.50 10.46 5.90
N ALA A 5 -2.70 9.85 6.78
CA ALA A 5 -2.75 8.40 6.97
C ALA A 5 -4.15 7.95 7.40
N ALA A 6 -4.81 8.74 8.24
CA ALA A 6 -6.17 8.42 8.68
C ALA A 6 -7.16 8.41 7.51
N ASP A 7 -7.01 9.34 6.56
CA ASP A 7 -7.86 9.38 5.37
C ASP A 7 -7.65 8.14 4.49
N VAL A 8 -6.39 7.71 4.33
CA VAL A 8 -6.06 6.50 3.57
C VAL A 8 -6.73 5.28 4.20
N LEU A 9 -6.56 5.11 5.50
CA LEU A 9 -7.12 3.96 6.20
C LEU A 9 -8.66 3.99 6.20
N ALA A 10 -9.26 5.16 6.41
CA ALA A 10 -10.71 5.28 6.38
C ALA A 10 -11.27 4.87 5.02
N PHE A 11 -10.66 5.35 3.95
CA PHE A 11 -11.08 4.99 2.59
C PHE A 11 -10.95 3.49 2.35
N TRP A 12 -9.79 2.91 2.72
CA TRP A 12 -9.51 1.50 2.48
C TRP A 12 -10.43 0.59 3.28
N ARG A 13 -10.62 0.90 4.56
CA ARG A 13 -11.48 0.11 5.45
C ARG A 13 -12.95 0.20 5.05
N GLU A 14 -13.40 1.38 4.66
CA GLU A 14 -14.78 1.59 4.21
C GLU A 14 -15.09 0.82 2.94
N ALA A 15 -14.12 0.70 2.04
CA ALA A 15 -14.27 -0.09 0.81
C ALA A 15 -14.48 -1.58 1.12
N GLY A 16 -13.74 -2.12 2.09
CA GLY A 16 -13.87 -3.49 2.55
C GLY A 16 -13.22 -4.52 1.65
N GLU A 17 -13.16 -5.75 2.14
CA GLU A 17 -12.49 -6.85 1.46
C GLU A 17 -13.01 -7.11 0.05
N ASP A 18 -14.28 -6.87 -0.19
CA ASP A 18 -14.89 -7.09 -1.50
C ASP A 18 -14.27 -6.22 -2.58
N LYS A 19 -13.76 -5.05 -2.21
CA LYS A 19 -13.13 -4.12 -3.15
C LYS A 19 -11.61 -4.25 -3.24
N TRP A 20 -10.98 -4.70 -2.17
CA TRP A 20 -9.51 -4.68 -2.07
C TRP A 20 -8.80 -5.45 -3.19
N PHE A 21 -9.35 -6.58 -3.61
CA PHE A 21 -8.68 -7.47 -4.57
C PHE A 21 -9.48 -7.66 -5.86
N GLU A 22 -10.59 -6.97 -5.99
CA GLU A 22 -11.44 -7.05 -7.17
C GLU A 22 -11.03 -5.99 -8.20
N LYS A 23 -11.17 -6.32 -9.47
CA LYS A 23 -10.95 -5.35 -10.54
C LYS A 23 -12.23 -4.51 -10.71
N ASP A 24 -12.15 -3.24 -10.34
CA ASP A 24 -13.28 -2.31 -10.36
C ASP A 24 -12.78 -0.95 -10.86
N THR A 25 -13.20 -0.57 -12.04
CA THR A 25 -12.74 0.67 -12.69
C THR A 25 -13.10 1.91 -11.88
N ALA A 26 -14.31 1.95 -11.31
CA ALA A 26 -14.74 3.10 -10.51
C ALA A 26 -13.91 3.24 -9.25
N PHE A 27 -13.57 2.13 -8.60
CA PHE A 27 -12.71 2.11 -7.42
C PHE A 27 -11.28 2.55 -7.77
N ASP A 28 -10.74 2.05 -8.88
CA ASP A 28 -9.42 2.44 -9.38
C ASP A 28 -9.35 3.95 -9.63
N ASP A 29 -10.38 4.51 -10.26
CA ASP A 29 -10.45 5.94 -10.57
C ASP A 29 -10.58 6.78 -9.30
N ALA A 30 -11.33 6.32 -8.32
CA ALA A 30 -11.47 7.01 -7.03
C ALA A 30 -10.11 7.09 -6.33
N ILE A 31 -9.33 6.01 -6.34
CA ILE A 31 -8.02 5.99 -5.72
C ILE A 31 -7.09 6.97 -6.45
N ARG A 32 -7.09 6.94 -7.78
CA ARG A 32 -6.24 7.85 -8.57
C ARG A 32 -6.58 9.31 -8.28
N THR A 33 -7.87 9.64 -8.26
CA THR A 33 -8.32 11.01 -8.03
C THR A 33 -7.93 11.51 -6.64
N ARG A 34 -8.07 10.66 -5.63
CA ARG A 34 -7.88 11.08 -4.23
C ARG A 34 -6.45 10.94 -3.74
N PHE A 35 -5.68 9.99 -4.25
CA PHE A 35 -4.43 9.58 -3.61
C PHE A 35 -3.19 9.59 -4.50
N LEU A 36 -3.29 10.04 -5.75
CA LEU A 36 -2.11 10.11 -6.63
C LEU A 36 -1.02 10.99 -6.03
N GLU A 37 -1.39 12.19 -5.55
CA GLU A 37 -0.41 13.09 -4.92
C GLU A 37 0.19 12.48 -3.65
N THR A 38 -0.62 11.77 -2.88
CA THR A 38 -0.15 11.09 -1.67
C THR A 38 0.86 10.00 -2.02
N TYR A 39 0.57 9.22 -3.06
CA TYR A 39 1.49 8.21 -3.59
C TYR A 39 2.81 8.88 -4.03
N GLU A 40 2.73 9.95 -4.80
CA GLU A 40 3.92 10.64 -5.27
C GLU A 40 4.76 11.19 -4.12
N ALA A 41 4.13 11.71 -3.07
CA ALA A 41 4.81 12.15 -1.87
C ALA A 41 5.50 10.99 -1.15
N ALA A 42 4.84 9.84 -1.08
CA ALA A 42 5.41 8.65 -0.45
C ALA A 42 6.65 8.17 -1.21
N VAL A 43 6.59 8.12 -2.53
CA VAL A 43 7.72 7.72 -3.38
C VAL A 43 8.88 8.70 -3.23
N ALA A 44 8.58 9.98 -3.06
CA ALA A 44 9.60 11.02 -2.87
C ALA A 44 10.23 11.03 -1.47
N GLY A 45 9.78 10.16 -0.57
CA GLY A 45 10.31 10.07 0.78
C GLY A 45 9.77 11.12 1.75
N ARG A 46 8.63 11.74 1.41
CA ARG A 46 8.04 12.81 2.25
C ARG A 46 7.15 12.29 3.36
N LEU A 47 6.82 11.00 3.36
CA LEU A 47 5.90 10.41 4.33
C LEU A 47 6.61 9.40 5.23
N THR A 48 7.93 9.53 5.42
CA THR A 48 8.70 8.60 6.24
C THR A 48 8.29 8.61 7.70
N ASP A 49 7.78 9.72 8.20
CA ASP A 49 7.28 9.82 9.57
C ASP A 49 6.01 8.97 9.80
N TRP A 50 5.33 8.53 8.73
CA TRP A 50 4.22 7.59 8.87
C TRP A 50 4.68 6.22 9.41
N GLU A 51 5.97 5.92 9.33
CA GLU A 51 6.50 4.67 9.90
C GLU A 51 6.53 4.67 11.43
N ALA A 52 6.26 5.79 12.08
CA ALA A 52 6.38 5.94 13.53
C ALA A 52 5.39 5.09 14.32
N THR A 53 4.20 4.82 13.79
CA THR A 53 3.18 4.03 14.48
C THR A 53 2.68 2.89 13.59
N ARG A 54 2.08 1.88 14.23
CA ARG A 54 1.48 0.75 13.54
C ARG A 54 0.43 1.19 12.51
N GLU A 55 -0.47 2.08 12.91
CA GLU A 55 -1.56 2.56 12.05
C GLU A 55 -1.03 3.31 10.83
N THR A 56 -0.15 4.27 11.07
CA THR A 56 0.37 5.08 9.95
C THR A 56 1.31 4.28 9.06
N ALA A 57 2.05 3.31 9.62
CA ALA A 57 2.88 2.41 8.82
C ALA A 57 2.02 1.54 7.91
N LEU A 58 0.89 1.04 8.40
CA LEU A 58 -0.06 0.27 7.59
C LEU A 58 -0.56 1.11 6.41
N ALA A 59 -0.94 2.38 6.67
CA ALA A 59 -1.37 3.29 5.61
C ALA A 59 -0.28 3.48 4.56
N LEU A 60 0.97 3.63 4.98
CA LEU A 60 2.08 3.84 4.05
C LEU A 60 2.30 2.62 3.15
N VAL A 61 2.22 1.41 3.71
CA VAL A 61 2.34 0.18 2.91
C VAL A 61 1.20 0.10 1.88
N ILE A 62 -0.02 0.44 2.28
CA ILE A 62 -1.17 0.43 1.37
C ILE A 62 -0.94 1.42 0.22
N VAL A 63 -0.46 2.63 0.52
CA VAL A 63 -0.17 3.64 -0.51
C VAL A 63 0.91 3.16 -1.48
N LEU A 64 1.94 2.49 -0.98
CA LEU A 64 3.08 2.09 -1.82
C LEU A 64 2.88 0.75 -2.53
N ASP A 65 2.10 -0.16 -1.95
CA ASP A 65 1.92 -1.51 -2.51
C ASP A 65 0.58 -1.69 -3.21
N GLN A 66 -0.52 -1.34 -2.55
CA GLN A 66 -1.86 -1.60 -3.08
C GLN A 66 -2.34 -0.54 -4.06
N PHE A 67 -2.20 0.73 -3.72
CA PHE A 67 -2.71 1.82 -4.56
C PHE A 67 -2.12 1.83 -5.97
N PRO A 68 -0.81 1.58 -6.18
CA PRO A 68 -0.29 1.52 -7.55
C PRO A 68 -0.95 0.44 -8.40
N ARG A 69 -1.33 -0.67 -7.80
CA ARG A 69 -2.02 -1.74 -8.53
C ARG A 69 -3.41 -1.33 -9.00
N ASN A 70 -4.04 -0.38 -8.30
CA ASN A 70 -5.31 0.21 -8.73
C ASN A 70 -5.08 1.35 -9.72
N MET A 71 -4.18 2.29 -9.37
CA MET A 71 -3.97 3.52 -10.17
C MET A 71 -3.32 3.27 -11.52
N PHE A 72 -2.43 2.30 -11.61
CA PHE A 72 -1.58 2.08 -12.77
C PHE A 72 -1.79 0.69 -13.40
N ARG A 73 -2.97 0.14 -13.25
CA ARG A 73 -3.31 -1.19 -13.76
C ARG A 73 -2.98 -1.28 -15.25
N GLY A 74 -2.17 -2.28 -15.63
CA GLY A 74 -1.73 -2.47 -17.00
C GLY A 74 -0.48 -1.69 -17.39
N SER A 75 0.13 -0.96 -16.44
CA SER A 75 1.35 -0.17 -16.66
C SER A 75 2.48 -0.69 -15.78
N ALA A 76 3.72 -0.53 -16.25
CA ALA A 76 4.91 -0.85 -15.45
C ALA A 76 4.99 -0.03 -14.15
N ARG A 77 4.37 1.14 -14.11
CA ARG A 77 4.32 1.97 -12.89
C ARG A 77 3.67 1.24 -11.71
N THR A 78 2.86 0.23 -11.98
CA THR A 78 2.26 -0.62 -10.95
C THR A 78 3.32 -1.13 -9.96
N PHE A 79 4.54 -1.40 -10.43
CA PHE A 79 5.59 -2.07 -9.65
C PHE A 79 6.72 -1.15 -9.18
N TRP A 80 6.72 0.13 -9.60
CA TRP A 80 7.85 1.04 -9.32
C TRP A 80 8.12 1.24 -7.83
N ALA A 81 7.09 1.23 -7.00
CA ALA A 81 7.23 1.46 -5.57
C ALA A 81 7.38 0.16 -4.75
N ASP A 82 7.36 -1.01 -5.40
CA ASP A 82 7.44 -2.29 -4.68
C ASP A 82 8.67 -2.40 -3.77
N PRO A 83 9.89 -1.99 -4.19
CA PRO A 83 11.03 -2.03 -3.27
C PRO A 83 10.86 -1.14 -2.05
N LEU A 84 10.22 0.02 -2.21
CA LEU A 84 9.94 0.92 -1.09
C LEU A 84 8.92 0.30 -0.14
N ALA A 85 7.87 -0.31 -0.69
CA ALA A 85 6.84 -0.99 0.10
C ALA A 85 7.47 -2.12 0.94
N ARG A 86 8.36 -2.92 0.33
CA ARG A 86 9.06 -3.99 1.05
C ARG A 86 9.89 -3.44 2.21
N GLY A 87 10.61 -2.34 1.98
CA GLY A 87 11.42 -1.71 3.01
C GLY A 87 10.58 -1.25 4.20
N VAL A 88 9.46 -0.58 3.93
CA VAL A 88 8.54 -0.13 4.99
C VAL A 88 7.97 -1.34 5.74
N ALA A 89 7.51 -2.35 5.01
CA ALA A 89 6.94 -3.55 5.62
C ALA A 89 7.96 -4.29 6.47
N ASP A 90 9.20 -4.42 5.99
CA ASP A 90 10.28 -5.09 6.72
C ASP A 90 10.55 -4.40 8.06
N ARG A 91 10.66 -3.07 8.04
CA ARG A 91 10.89 -2.30 9.26
C ARG A 91 9.71 -2.38 10.22
N ALA A 92 8.48 -2.37 9.68
CA ALA A 92 7.27 -2.49 10.49
C ALA A 92 7.20 -3.87 11.19
N ILE A 93 7.49 -4.93 10.45
CA ILE A 93 7.50 -6.29 10.99
C ILE A 93 8.59 -6.43 12.06
N ALA A 94 9.77 -5.87 11.81
CA ALA A 94 10.86 -5.91 12.78
C ALA A 94 10.48 -5.23 14.11
N ARG A 95 9.56 -4.25 14.07
CA ARG A 95 9.06 -3.55 15.26
C ARG A 95 7.83 -4.23 15.86
N GLY A 96 7.35 -5.34 15.30
CA GLY A 96 6.20 -6.07 15.80
C GLY A 96 4.85 -5.48 15.42
N PHE A 97 4.81 -4.54 14.48
CA PHE A 97 3.56 -3.88 14.08
C PHE A 97 2.55 -4.83 13.45
N ASP A 98 3.01 -5.82 12.70
CA ASP A 98 2.12 -6.83 12.09
C ASP A 98 1.38 -7.62 13.15
N ALA A 99 2.06 -8.03 14.22
CA ALA A 99 1.46 -8.79 15.31
C ALA A 99 0.40 -7.98 16.07
N GLU A 100 0.51 -6.65 16.07
CA GLU A 100 -0.43 -5.76 16.74
C GLU A 100 -1.59 -5.34 15.84
N THR A 101 -1.52 -5.65 14.55
CA THR A 101 -2.56 -5.27 13.56
C THR A 101 -3.66 -6.31 13.55
N PRO A 102 -4.96 -5.91 13.44
CA PRO A 102 -6.05 -6.86 13.30
C PRO A 102 -5.80 -7.86 12.18
N VAL A 103 -6.21 -9.11 12.39
CA VAL A 103 -5.94 -10.22 11.47
C VAL A 103 -6.38 -9.89 10.04
N ALA A 104 -7.54 -9.26 9.87
CA ALA A 104 -8.07 -8.93 8.54
C ALA A 104 -7.16 -7.98 7.75
N GLU A 105 -6.35 -7.18 8.44
CA GLU A 105 -5.48 -6.18 7.82
C GLU A 105 -4.00 -6.56 7.85
N ARG A 106 -3.65 -7.56 8.64
CA ARG A 106 -2.25 -7.98 8.84
C ARG A 106 -1.56 -8.36 7.54
N ALA A 107 -2.32 -8.94 6.62
CA ALA A 107 -1.79 -9.41 5.34
C ALA A 107 -1.12 -8.29 4.53
N PHE A 108 -1.56 -7.03 4.70
CA PHE A 108 -0.98 -5.93 3.94
C PHE A 108 0.49 -5.69 4.27
N PHE A 109 0.96 -6.10 5.44
CA PHE A 109 2.39 -6.07 5.75
C PHE A 109 3.17 -7.20 5.07
N TYR A 110 2.50 -8.28 4.66
CA TYR A 110 3.15 -9.44 4.05
C TYR A 110 3.09 -9.44 2.53
N LEU A 111 2.07 -8.83 1.94
CA LEU A 111 1.87 -8.80 0.49
C LEU A 111 3.07 -8.24 -0.29
N PRO A 112 3.80 -7.20 0.18
CA PRO A 112 4.97 -6.74 -0.55
C PRO A 112 6.02 -7.83 -0.80
N PHE A 113 6.16 -8.77 0.12
CA PHE A 113 7.09 -9.89 -0.04
C PHE A 113 6.54 -10.94 -1.01
N GLU A 114 5.24 -11.22 -0.94
CA GLU A 114 4.58 -12.15 -1.87
C GLU A 114 4.66 -11.64 -3.30
N HIS A 115 4.43 -10.35 -3.51
CA HIS A 115 4.53 -9.74 -4.83
C HIS A 115 5.96 -9.86 -5.39
N SER A 116 6.97 -9.72 -4.54
CA SER A 116 8.36 -9.88 -4.93
C SER A 116 8.66 -11.30 -5.40
N GLU A 117 8.16 -12.30 -4.69
CA GLU A 117 8.34 -13.70 -5.07
C GLU A 117 7.66 -14.01 -6.40
N MET A 118 6.47 -13.47 -6.64
CA MET A 118 5.75 -13.66 -7.89
C MET A 118 6.52 -13.07 -9.08
N LEU A 119 7.12 -11.89 -8.89
CA LEU A 119 7.94 -11.28 -9.94
C LEU A 119 9.19 -12.12 -10.23
N ALA A 120 9.86 -12.63 -9.21
CA ALA A 120 11.03 -13.47 -9.38
C ALA A 120 10.67 -14.76 -10.16
N ASP A 121 9.52 -15.34 -9.87
CA ASP A 121 9.04 -16.52 -10.57
C ASP A 121 8.74 -16.23 -12.03
N GLN A 122 8.20 -15.05 -12.33
CA GLN A 122 7.89 -14.66 -13.70
C GLN A 122 9.13 -14.39 -14.55
N GLU A 123 10.22 -13.99 -13.93
CA GLU A 123 11.49 -13.71 -14.63
C GLU A 123 12.29 -14.97 -14.98
N ARG A 124 11.89 -16.10 -14.43
CA ARG A 124 12.53 -17.38 -14.75
C ARG A 124 12.00 -17.94 -16.09
#